data_6f6659605943c3aa3d6658bc867afb8a
#
_entry.id   6f6659605943c3aa3d6658bc867afb8a
#
_cell.length_a   1.000
_cell.length_b   1.000
_cell.length_c   1.000
_cell.angle_alpha   90.00
_cell.angle_beta   90.00
_cell.angle_gamma   90.00
#
_symmetry.space_group_name_H-M   'P 1'
#
loop_
_entity.id
_entity.type
_entity.pdbx_description
1 polymer ?
#
loop_
_entity_poly.entity_id
_entity_poly.type
_entity_poly.pdbx_seq_one_letter_code
_entity_poly.pdbx_strand_id
1 'polypeptide(L)'
;MKPVDPKDRRVANIYSAEFKPFVYDDGKAYGDSILQNDDDLPLGVGFHVYRMPAGMTTRPHRHNGHEQFLILDGELIENDGTVFKKGDLVWLKDGTEHCSTTPNGCLLAVHIAGPEFSLE
;
A
#
# COMPACT_ATOMS: atom_id res chain seq x y z
N MET A 1 -20.56 28.50 -6.24
CA MET A 1 -20.17 27.22 -5.57
C MET A 1 -19.57 27.53 -4.22
N LYS A 2 -19.99 26.81 -3.19
CA LYS A 2 -19.46 26.95 -1.84
C LYS A 2 -18.05 26.34 -1.75
N PRO A 3 -17.04 27.05 -1.23
CA PRO A 3 -15.70 26.49 -1.09
C PRO A 3 -15.67 25.37 -0.04
N VAL A 4 -14.70 24.47 -0.16
CA VAL A 4 -14.46 23.42 0.84
C VAL A 4 -13.93 24.08 2.12
N ASP A 5 -14.54 23.75 3.25
CA ASP A 5 -14.05 24.20 4.55
C ASP A 5 -12.68 23.57 4.81
N PRO A 6 -11.68 24.33 5.28
CA PRO A 6 -10.35 23.77 5.57
C PRO A 6 -10.35 22.55 6.50
N LYS A 7 -11.30 22.46 7.44
CA LYS A 7 -11.45 21.30 8.34
C LYS A 7 -11.89 20.03 7.60
N ASP A 8 -12.47 20.17 6.39
CA ASP A 8 -12.97 19.07 5.57
C ASP A 8 -11.97 18.67 4.47
N ARG A 9 -10.73 19.15 4.58
CA ARG A 9 -9.66 18.89 3.63
C ARG A 9 -8.40 18.46 4.37
N ARG A 10 -7.78 17.36 3.90
CA ARG A 10 -6.48 16.90 4.36
C ARG A 10 -5.56 16.80 3.17
N VAL A 11 -4.36 17.36 3.27
CA VAL A 11 -3.37 17.36 2.18
C VAL A 11 -2.04 16.90 2.75
N ALA A 12 -1.42 15.93 2.06
CA ALA A 12 -0.08 15.49 2.37
C ALA A 12 0.68 15.30 1.05
N ASN A 13 1.94 15.72 1.03
CA ASN A 13 2.79 15.53 -0.13
C ASN A 13 3.70 14.32 0.11
N ILE A 14 3.74 13.40 -0.83
CA ILE A 14 4.52 12.14 -0.70
C ILE A 14 6.03 12.36 -0.59
N TYR A 15 6.53 13.52 -1.02
CA TYR A 15 7.97 13.84 -0.99
C TYR A 15 8.40 14.58 0.29
N SER A 16 7.44 15.06 1.09
CA SER A 16 7.74 15.84 2.30
C SER A 16 7.01 15.37 3.55
N ALA A 17 5.94 14.59 3.39
CA ALA A 17 5.17 14.10 4.51
C ALA A 17 5.90 12.98 5.26
N GLU A 18 5.63 12.86 6.54
CA GLU A 18 6.09 11.74 7.36
C GLU A 18 5.16 10.55 7.18
N PHE A 19 5.72 9.40 6.80
CA PHE A 19 5.00 8.14 6.70
C PHE A 19 5.00 7.44 8.07
N LYS A 20 3.91 6.75 8.39
CA LYS A 20 3.80 5.97 9.62
C LYS A 20 4.34 4.55 9.38
N PRO A 21 5.23 4.04 10.25
CA PRO A 21 5.65 2.65 10.16
C PRO A 21 4.46 1.71 10.25
N PHE A 22 4.46 0.68 9.40
CA PHE A 22 3.46 -0.37 9.50
C PHE A 22 3.95 -1.43 10.49
N VAL A 23 3.17 -1.66 11.53
CA VAL A 23 3.44 -2.69 12.53
C VAL A 23 2.39 -3.78 12.37
N TYR A 24 2.85 -5.00 12.15
CA TYR A 24 1.97 -6.14 11.95
C TYR A 24 1.35 -6.61 13.27
N ASP A 25 0.35 -7.47 13.20
CA ASP A 25 -0.38 -7.98 14.36
C ASP A 25 0.50 -8.77 15.35
N ASP A 26 1.64 -9.29 14.89
CA ASP A 26 2.65 -9.94 15.76
C ASP A 26 3.60 -8.93 16.46
N GLY A 27 3.38 -7.63 16.27
CA GLY A 27 4.21 -6.56 16.83
C GLY A 27 5.50 -6.28 16.07
N LYS A 28 5.73 -6.92 14.93
CA LYS A 28 6.94 -6.74 14.12
C LYS A 28 6.75 -5.66 13.07
N ALA A 29 7.84 -4.94 12.81
CA ALA A 29 7.96 -3.95 11.74
C ALA A 29 9.06 -4.39 10.78
N TYR A 30 8.83 -4.19 9.47
CA TYR A 30 9.75 -4.61 8.42
C TYR A 30 10.32 -3.43 7.63
N GLY A 31 10.11 -2.22 8.13
CA GLY A 31 10.60 -1.00 7.50
C GLY A 31 9.65 -0.39 6.48
N ASP A 32 8.57 -1.05 6.16
CA ASP A 32 7.52 -0.48 5.33
C ASP A 32 6.70 0.56 6.09
N SER A 33 6.15 1.50 5.35
CA SER A 33 5.44 2.64 5.94
C SER A 33 4.31 3.13 5.03
N ILE A 34 3.38 3.85 5.63
CA ILE A 34 2.14 4.26 4.99
C ILE A 34 1.87 5.73 5.23
N LEU A 35 1.44 6.42 4.17
CA LEU A 35 0.87 7.75 4.21
C LEU A 35 -0.62 7.63 3.89
N GLN A 36 -1.46 7.96 4.86
CA GLN A 36 -2.91 7.80 4.76
C GLN A 36 -3.62 9.01 5.33
N ASN A 37 -4.46 9.65 4.53
CA ASN A 37 -5.21 10.83 4.96
C ASN A 37 -6.50 10.48 5.69
N ASP A 38 -7.12 9.37 5.34
CA ASP A 38 -8.33 8.89 6.04
C ASP A 38 -7.94 8.09 7.28
N ASP A 39 -7.85 8.79 8.42
CA ASP A 39 -7.48 8.21 9.70
C ASP A 39 -8.66 7.60 10.47
N ASP A 40 -9.88 7.65 9.92
CA ASP A 40 -11.04 6.92 10.42
C ASP A 40 -10.96 5.42 10.06
N LEU A 41 -10.14 5.06 9.08
CA LEU A 41 -9.88 3.68 8.69
C LEU A 41 -8.59 3.15 9.34
N PRO A 42 -8.50 1.83 9.56
CA PRO A 42 -7.23 1.23 10.00
C PRO A 42 -6.11 1.55 9.02
N LEU A 43 -4.87 1.65 9.53
CA LEU A 43 -3.71 1.94 8.71
C LEU A 43 -3.54 0.87 7.63
N GLY A 44 -3.47 1.31 6.36
CA GLY A 44 -3.36 0.42 5.21
C GLY A 44 -4.69 -0.07 4.64
N VAL A 45 -5.82 0.43 5.15
CA VAL A 45 -7.16 0.17 4.60
C VAL A 45 -7.69 1.43 3.95
N GLY A 46 -8.36 1.29 2.81
CA GLY A 46 -8.78 2.40 1.97
C GLY A 46 -7.64 2.89 1.07
N PHE A 47 -7.71 4.16 0.68
CA PHE A 47 -6.71 4.76 -0.20
C PHE A 47 -5.52 5.28 0.62
N HIS A 48 -4.32 4.87 0.23
CA HIS A 48 -3.09 5.25 0.92
C HIS A 48 -1.88 5.13 -0.02
N VAL A 49 -0.76 5.67 0.40
CA VAL A 49 0.52 5.48 -0.28
C VAL A 49 1.39 4.56 0.57
N TYR A 50 1.89 3.50 -0.05
CA TYR A 50 2.69 2.46 0.59
C TYR A 50 4.13 2.56 0.10
N ARG A 51 5.06 2.59 1.05
CA ARG A 51 6.50 2.62 0.78
C ARG A 51 7.13 1.35 1.28
N MET A 52 7.76 0.61 0.38
CA MET A 52 8.49 -0.61 0.69
C MET A 52 10.00 -0.35 0.60
N PRO A 53 10.79 -0.70 1.63
CA PRO A 53 12.24 -0.58 1.55
C PRO A 53 12.82 -1.62 0.59
N ALA A 54 14.02 -1.31 0.07
CA ALA A 54 14.75 -2.23 -0.79
C ALA A 54 14.96 -3.59 -0.11
N GLY A 55 14.74 -4.66 -0.86
CA GLY A 55 14.91 -6.04 -0.38
C GLY A 55 13.72 -6.62 0.38
N MET A 56 12.63 -5.86 0.55
CA MET A 56 11.46 -6.35 1.27
C MET A 56 10.65 -7.32 0.42
N THR A 57 10.15 -8.37 1.07
CA THR A 57 9.10 -9.25 0.54
C THR A 57 7.90 -9.17 1.47
N THR A 58 6.71 -8.95 0.91
CA THR A 58 5.47 -8.95 1.69
C THR A 58 5.14 -10.36 2.17
N ARG A 59 4.41 -10.46 3.28
CA ARG A 59 3.88 -11.75 3.71
C ARG A 59 2.88 -12.27 2.68
N PRO A 60 2.85 -13.59 2.44
CA PRO A 60 1.77 -14.19 1.67
C PRO A 60 0.43 -13.86 2.30
N HIS A 61 -0.49 -13.36 1.49
CA HIS A 61 -1.80 -12.92 1.97
C HIS A 61 -2.88 -13.11 0.92
N ARG A 62 -4.13 -13.10 1.38
CA ARG A 62 -5.32 -13.12 0.54
C ARG A 62 -6.05 -11.79 0.68
N HIS A 63 -6.52 -11.26 -0.44
CA HIS A 63 -7.25 -10.00 -0.45
C HIS A 63 -8.67 -10.16 0.10
N ASN A 64 -9.08 -9.17 0.88
CA ASN A 64 -10.44 -8.99 1.36
C ASN A 64 -11.05 -7.82 0.60
N GLY A 65 -11.73 -8.13 -0.50
CA GLY A 65 -12.16 -7.17 -1.51
C GLY A 65 -11.12 -7.04 -2.63
N HIS A 66 -11.43 -6.20 -3.62
CA HIS A 66 -10.48 -5.92 -4.69
C HIS A 66 -9.36 -5.01 -4.19
N GLU A 67 -8.14 -5.27 -4.68
CA GLU A 67 -7.02 -4.36 -4.50
C GLU A 67 -6.71 -3.66 -5.81
N GLN A 68 -6.41 -2.37 -5.75
CA GLN A 68 -5.89 -1.62 -6.88
C GLN A 68 -4.66 -0.84 -6.45
N PHE A 69 -3.67 -0.75 -7.32
CA PHE A 69 -2.50 0.08 -7.04
C PHE A 69 -1.86 0.61 -8.30
N LEU A 70 -1.19 1.74 -8.12
CA LEU A 70 -0.39 2.41 -9.14
C LEU A 70 1.04 2.49 -8.64
N ILE A 71 1.99 1.96 -9.41
CA ILE A 71 3.42 2.07 -9.10
C ILE A 71 3.86 3.50 -9.40
N LEU A 72 4.23 4.24 -8.36
CA LEU A 72 4.72 5.62 -8.47
C LEU A 72 6.22 5.68 -8.70
N ASP A 73 6.97 4.74 -8.13
CA ASP A 73 8.42 4.62 -8.30
C ASP A 73 8.88 3.21 -7.91
N GLY A 74 9.98 2.76 -8.50
CA GLY A 74 10.53 1.43 -8.24
C GLY A 74 9.83 0.32 -9.01
N GLU A 75 9.93 -0.90 -8.49
CA GLU A 75 9.33 -2.08 -9.10
C GLU A 75 8.85 -3.08 -8.04
N LEU A 76 7.91 -3.91 -8.44
CA LEU A 76 7.35 -4.99 -7.64
C LEU A 76 7.40 -6.27 -8.44
N ILE A 77 7.89 -7.35 -7.85
CA ILE A 77 7.94 -8.68 -8.47
C ILE A 77 7.00 -9.60 -7.71
N GLU A 78 5.98 -10.08 -8.39
CA GLU A 78 5.01 -11.03 -7.83
C GLU A 78 5.62 -12.42 -7.65
N ASN A 79 5.00 -13.23 -6.80
CA ASN A 79 5.45 -14.61 -6.56
C ASN A 79 5.42 -15.50 -7.81
N ASP A 80 4.65 -15.13 -8.85
CA ASP A 80 4.62 -15.82 -10.15
C ASP A 80 5.65 -15.28 -11.16
N GLY A 81 6.47 -14.30 -10.76
CA GLY A 81 7.48 -13.68 -11.61
C GLY A 81 7.00 -12.48 -12.41
N THR A 82 5.73 -12.12 -12.35
CA THR A 82 5.21 -10.92 -13.01
C THR A 82 5.86 -9.67 -12.39
N VAL A 83 6.37 -8.78 -13.23
CA VAL A 83 7.03 -7.55 -12.79
C VAL A 83 6.13 -6.36 -13.05
N PHE A 84 5.81 -5.63 -12.01
CA PHE A 84 5.15 -4.33 -12.08
C PHE A 84 6.19 -3.23 -11.91
N LYS A 85 6.12 -2.21 -12.75
CA LYS A 85 7.09 -1.12 -12.79
C LYS A 85 6.40 0.24 -12.82
N LYS A 86 7.16 1.29 -12.65
CA LYS A 86 6.67 2.67 -12.62
C LYS A 86 5.67 2.94 -13.74
N GLY A 87 4.48 3.43 -13.37
CA GLY A 87 3.40 3.74 -14.27
C GLY A 87 2.38 2.61 -14.46
N ASP A 88 2.65 1.40 -13.96
CA ASP A 88 1.69 0.30 -14.05
C ASP A 88 0.53 0.52 -13.08
N LEU A 89 -0.67 0.41 -13.63
CA LEU A 89 -1.92 0.41 -12.87
C LEU A 89 -2.42 -1.04 -12.81
N VAL A 90 -2.58 -1.55 -11.60
CA VAL A 90 -2.89 -2.96 -11.35
C VAL A 90 -4.21 -3.10 -10.61
N TRP A 91 -5.00 -4.06 -11.02
CA TRP A 91 -6.22 -4.49 -10.35
C TRP A 91 -6.11 -5.97 -10.02
N LEU A 92 -6.35 -6.33 -8.77
CA LEU A 92 -6.38 -7.70 -8.30
C LEU A 92 -7.76 -8.01 -7.71
N LYS A 93 -8.34 -9.10 -8.17
CA LYS A 93 -9.70 -9.50 -7.79
C LYS A 93 -9.77 -9.91 -6.32
N ASP A 94 -10.92 -9.65 -5.71
CA ASP A 94 -11.29 -10.18 -4.39
C ASP A 94 -10.97 -11.68 -4.26
N GLY A 95 -10.32 -12.03 -3.16
CA GLY A 95 -9.94 -13.41 -2.87
C GLY A 95 -8.64 -13.89 -3.52
N THR A 96 -7.97 -13.08 -4.34
CA THR A 96 -6.67 -13.46 -4.90
C THR A 96 -5.60 -13.50 -3.81
N GLU A 97 -4.64 -14.38 -4.00
CA GLU A 97 -3.54 -14.63 -3.06
C GLU A 97 -2.21 -14.30 -3.73
N HIS A 98 -1.33 -13.62 -3.02
CA HIS A 98 0.01 -13.34 -3.53
C HIS A 98 0.99 -12.93 -2.42
N CYS A 99 2.24 -12.78 -2.82
CA CYS A 99 3.25 -11.98 -2.14
C CYS A 99 4.12 -11.29 -3.19
N SER A 100 4.76 -10.22 -2.81
CA SER A 100 5.52 -9.37 -3.71
C SER A 100 6.88 -9.02 -3.11
N THR A 101 7.90 -8.94 -3.95
CA THR A 101 9.26 -8.55 -3.57
C THR A 101 9.66 -7.29 -4.32
N THR A 102 10.35 -6.39 -3.66
CA THR A 102 10.94 -5.21 -4.29
C THR A 102 12.44 -5.15 -4.03
N PRO A 103 13.28 -5.58 -4.99
CA PRO A 103 14.73 -5.58 -4.77
C PRO A 103 15.32 -4.20 -4.51
N ASN A 104 14.79 -3.15 -5.15
CA ASN A 104 15.33 -1.80 -5.09
C ASN A 104 14.44 -0.80 -4.35
N GLY A 105 13.33 -1.25 -3.79
CA GLY A 105 12.34 -0.40 -3.16
C GLY A 105 11.21 -0.02 -4.10
N CYS A 106 10.07 0.33 -3.53
CA CYS A 106 8.88 0.66 -4.30
C CYS A 106 8.01 1.65 -3.55
N LEU A 107 7.41 2.58 -4.29
CA LEU A 107 6.40 3.51 -3.81
C LEU A 107 5.15 3.30 -4.64
N LEU A 108 4.02 3.03 -3.99
CA LEU A 108 2.77 2.77 -4.70
C LEU A 108 1.58 3.44 -4.01
N ALA A 109 0.66 3.95 -4.82
CA ALA A 109 -0.67 4.37 -4.36
C ALA A 109 -1.58 3.15 -4.40
N VAL A 110 -2.22 2.84 -3.27
CA VAL A 110 -2.96 1.59 -3.08
C VAL A 110 -4.35 1.88 -2.55
N HIS A 111 -5.33 1.12 -3.04
CA HIS A 111 -6.65 1.04 -2.43
C HIS A 111 -6.98 -0.42 -2.14
N ILE A 112 -7.30 -0.71 -0.88
CA ILE A 112 -7.87 -1.99 -0.45
C ILE A 112 -9.15 -1.75 0.35
N ALA A 113 -10.13 -2.64 0.15
CA ALA A 113 -11.45 -2.49 0.76
C ALA A 113 -11.47 -2.89 2.24
N GLY A 114 -10.64 -3.85 2.62
CA GLY A 114 -10.57 -4.35 4.00
C GLY A 114 -9.21 -4.96 4.30
N PRO A 115 -8.96 -5.31 5.58
CA PRO A 115 -7.68 -5.90 5.99
C PRO A 115 -7.43 -7.21 5.24
N GLU A 116 -6.18 -7.44 4.87
CA GLU A 116 -5.75 -8.67 4.22
C GLU A 116 -5.77 -9.84 5.20
N PHE A 117 -5.95 -11.05 4.67
CA PHE A 117 -5.84 -12.29 5.44
C PHE A 117 -4.44 -12.87 5.29
N SER A 118 -3.71 -13.04 6.39
CA SER A 118 -2.41 -13.70 6.38
C SER A 118 -2.57 -15.18 6.03
N LEU A 119 -1.67 -15.68 5.16
CA LEU A 119 -1.57 -17.09 4.80
C LEU A 119 -0.44 -17.81 5.57
N GLU A 120 0.19 -17.12 6.50
CA GLU A 120 1.23 -17.66 7.38
C GLU A 120 0.68 -18.03 8.77
#